data_752ddb5cb09ec0fa116fde3028c9df83
#
_entry.id   752ddb5cb09ec0fa116fde3028c9df83
#
_cell.length_a   1.000
_cell.length_b   1.000
_cell.length_c   1.000
_cell.angle_alpha   90.00
_cell.angle_beta   90.00
_cell.angle_gamma   90.00
#
_symmetry.space_group_name_H-M   'P 1'
#
loop_
_entity.id
_entity.type
_entity.pdbx_description
1 polymer ?
#
loop_
_entity_poly.entity_id
_entity_poly.type
_entity_poly.pdbx_seq_one_letter_code
_entity_poly.pdbx_strand_id
1 'polypeptide(L)'
;MQDKPSIVSESEAIGTAEPLRCVVDVDTSQAPPAEQFDLFRSWHSNIADVELLRDEFGSFSARERAWRLESLVLAFIEYPGMGYRRRWRSRRSPVFDHWALSVPQTIPAGGGPPRMGQLRWQCLGAPHEDQGEDDGVLALFLPRDFAFSQPFTLDIRPEMAAFVADYVLLLYHSFPDRTENDVPYIASATTSLLAACISPSRDHFFEAQEPIDAVIMARANKIIIANLADRNLTPGKLSQDLGISRSRLYRIFEPAGGISHYIRRQRLLKTRDALGNIADGRPISSIAEEWGFMDPSTYSRTFKREFGISPKEAREAGWLGLKHPPLAERSNNGKLSLNSLLANNCLLSHQLSST
;
A
#
# COMPACT_ATOMS: atom_id res chain seq x y z
N MET A 1 5.06 26.76 -66.49
CA MET A 1 4.81 27.41 -65.17
C MET A 1 4.12 26.36 -64.36
N GLN A 2 4.87 25.59 -63.56
CA GLN A 2 4.35 24.49 -62.73
C GLN A 2 4.49 24.96 -61.31
N ASP A 3 3.33 25.09 -60.66
CA ASP A 3 3.23 25.36 -59.22
C ASP A 3 3.71 24.16 -58.40
N LYS A 4 4.72 24.39 -57.57
CA LYS A 4 5.14 23.44 -56.50
C LYS A 4 4.24 23.63 -55.30
N PRO A 5 3.69 22.57 -54.72
CA PRO A 5 3.03 22.66 -53.42
C PRO A 5 4.07 22.86 -52.32
N SER A 6 3.86 23.89 -51.50
CA SER A 6 4.60 24.16 -50.28
C SER A 6 4.33 23.05 -49.25
N ILE A 7 5.39 22.35 -48.84
CA ILE A 7 5.38 21.45 -47.70
C ILE A 7 5.38 22.33 -46.44
N VAL A 8 4.23 22.44 -45.80
CA VAL A 8 4.12 22.99 -44.44
C VAL A 8 4.72 21.94 -43.50
N SER A 9 5.86 22.23 -42.92
CA SER A 9 6.44 21.44 -41.84
C SER A 9 5.59 21.68 -40.59
N GLU A 10 4.73 20.74 -40.27
CA GLU A 10 4.20 20.60 -38.89
C GLU A 10 5.36 20.22 -37.98
N SER A 11 5.95 21.23 -37.35
CA SER A 11 6.77 21.05 -36.18
C SER A 11 5.81 20.71 -35.04
N GLU A 12 5.56 19.42 -34.84
CA GLU A 12 4.95 18.93 -33.60
C GLU A 12 5.77 19.48 -32.43
N ALA A 13 5.16 20.37 -31.68
CA ALA A 13 5.70 20.79 -30.38
C ALA A 13 5.81 19.56 -29.52
N ILE A 14 7.02 19.04 -29.34
CA ILE A 14 7.36 18.06 -28.33
C ILE A 14 7.10 18.77 -27.01
N GLY A 15 5.91 18.55 -26.45
CA GLY A 15 5.57 18.97 -25.09
C GLY A 15 6.64 18.44 -24.15
N THR A 16 7.31 19.33 -23.43
CA THR A 16 8.29 18.95 -22.42
C THR A 16 7.56 18.11 -21.37
N ALA A 17 7.85 16.80 -21.35
CA ALA A 17 7.25 15.89 -20.38
C ALA A 17 7.59 16.38 -18.96
N GLU A 18 6.58 16.44 -18.08
CA GLU A 18 6.79 16.88 -16.70
C GLU A 18 7.70 15.86 -15.97
N PRO A 19 8.69 16.34 -15.19
CA PRO A 19 9.54 15.47 -14.38
C PRO A 19 8.71 14.62 -13.43
N LEU A 20 9.17 13.42 -13.13
CA LEU A 20 8.52 12.52 -12.16
C LEU A 20 8.36 13.22 -10.80
N ARG A 21 7.14 13.35 -10.36
CA ARG A 21 6.80 14.16 -9.21
C ARG A 21 7.03 13.39 -7.90
N CYS A 22 7.88 13.96 -7.03
CA CYS A 22 7.89 13.59 -5.62
C CYS A 22 6.61 14.12 -4.96
N VAL A 23 5.71 13.21 -4.58
CA VAL A 23 4.38 13.55 -4.06
C VAL A 23 4.36 13.69 -2.52
N VAL A 24 5.34 13.10 -1.83
CA VAL A 24 5.63 13.32 -0.41
C VAL A 24 7.08 13.80 -0.29
N ASP A 25 7.32 14.86 0.46
CA ASP A 25 8.65 15.32 0.86
C ASP A 25 8.48 16.06 2.19
N VAL A 26 8.67 15.33 3.26
CA VAL A 26 8.47 15.80 4.64
C VAL A 26 9.75 15.61 5.45
N ASP A 27 10.02 16.55 6.35
CA ASP A 27 11.24 16.61 7.14
C ASP A 27 10.92 17.03 8.58
N THR A 28 11.36 16.25 9.55
CA THR A 28 11.10 16.53 10.97
C THR A 28 11.90 17.74 11.48
N SER A 29 12.98 18.14 10.80
CA SER A 29 13.79 19.32 11.18
C SER A 29 13.00 20.62 11.19
N GLN A 30 11.83 20.64 10.56
CA GLN A 30 10.89 21.76 10.57
C GLN A 30 10.14 21.91 11.90
N ALA A 31 10.16 20.90 12.77
CA ALA A 31 9.51 20.91 14.09
C ALA A 31 10.54 21.16 15.21
N PRO A 32 10.10 21.66 16.38
CA PRO A 32 10.97 21.74 17.56
C PRO A 32 11.56 20.37 17.90
N PRO A 33 12.82 20.31 18.39
CA PRO A 33 13.50 19.03 18.67
C PRO A 33 12.69 18.04 19.51
N ALA A 34 11.95 18.52 20.51
CA ALA A 34 11.12 17.69 21.39
C ALA A 34 9.91 17.07 20.68
N GLU A 35 9.46 17.62 19.55
CA GLU A 35 8.27 17.19 18.80
C GLU A 35 8.63 16.37 17.55
N GLN A 36 9.90 16.29 17.18
CA GLN A 36 10.35 15.69 15.92
C GLN A 36 9.99 14.21 15.83
N PHE A 37 10.16 13.45 16.91
CA PHE A 37 9.79 12.04 16.90
C PHE A 37 8.27 11.83 16.85
N ASP A 38 7.49 12.62 17.57
CA ASP A 38 6.04 12.54 17.52
C ASP A 38 5.50 12.92 16.14
N LEU A 39 6.13 13.89 15.48
CA LEU A 39 5.83 14.24 14.10
C LEU A 39 6.11 13.04 13.16
N PHE A 40 7.28 12.44 13.23
CA PHE A 40 7.63 11.25 12.47
C PHE A 40 6.65 10.09 12.72
N ARG A 41 6.35 9.82 13.99
CA ARG A 41 5.39 8.79 14.39
C ARG A 41 4.01 9.04 13.81
N SER A 42 3.59 10.31 13.69
CA SER A 42 2.31 10.69 13.11
C SER A 42 2.23 10.35 11.62
N TRP A 43 3.33 10.45 10.85
CA TRP A 43 3.36 10.11 9.42
C TRP A 43 3.02 8.65 9.17
N HIS A 44 3.39 7.76 10.11
CA HIS A 44 3.24 6.32 9.99
C HIS A 44 2.06 5.75 10.80
N SER A 45 1.30 6.61 11.46
CA SER A 45 0.27 6.19 12.44
C SER A 45 -0.80 5.24 11.89
N ASN A 46 -1.04 5.21 10.58
CA ASN A 46 -1.96 4.29 9.92
C ASN A 46 -1.28 3.02 9.39
N ILE A 47 0.05 2.98 9.36
CA ILE A 47 0.86 1.85 8.88
C ILE A 47 1.30 1.01 10.07
N ALA A 48 1.92 1.63 11.07
CA ALA A 48 2.50 0.95 12.21
C ALA A 48 2.58 1.86 13.44
N ASP A 49 2.72 1.27 14.63
CA ASP A 49 3.18 1.95 15.83
C ASP A 49 4.72 1.95 15.83
N VAL A 50 5.32 3.13 16.03
CA VAL A 50 6.77 3.32 16.05
C VAL A 50 7.21 3.74 17.44
N GLU A 51 8.23 3.08 17.96
CA GLU A 51 8.84 3.37 19.27
C GLU A 51 10.37 3.56 19.11
N LEU A 52 10.95 4.53 19.84
CA LEU A 52 12.39 4.60 20.06
C LEU A 52 12.78 3.69 21.22
N LEU A 53 13.83 2.88 21.04
CA LEU A 53 14.28 1.92 22.06
C LEU A 53 15.34 2.51 23.01
N ARG A 54 15.78 3.76 22.78
CA ARG A 54 16.66 4.51 23.67
C ARG A 54 16.21 5.96 23.75
N ASP A 55 16.08 6.48 24.97
CA ASP A 55 15.64 7.85 25.26
C ASP A 55 16.77 8.90 25.22
N GLU A 56 17.97 8.55 24.78
CA GLU A 56 19.17 9.39 24.95
C GLU A 56 19.40 10.45 23.85
N PHE A 57 18.44 10.62 22.95
CA PHE A 57 18.59 11.56 21.86
C PHE A 57 17.90 12.90 22.15
N GLY A 58 18.69 13.96 22.20
CA GLY A 58 18.18 15.33 22.38
C GLY A 58 17.37 15.85 21.19
N SER A 59 17.43 15.19 20.03
CA SER A 59 16.65 15.47 18.82
C SER A 59 16.56 14.23 17.96
N PHE A 60 15.46 14.09 17.22
CA PHE A 60 15.24 13.04 16.23
C PHE A 60 15.14 13.66 14.85
N SER A 61 15.94 13.20 13.90
CA SER A 61 15.87 13.70 12.52
C SER A 61 15.43 12.58 11.57
N ALA A 62 14.45 12.87 10.76
CA ALA A 62 14.01 12.01 9.67
C ALA A 62 13.48 12.83 8.51
N ARG A 63 13.74 12.36 7.29
CA ARG A 63 13.14 12.88 6.07
C ARG A 63 12.51 11.75 5.30
N GLU A 64 11.29 11.96 4.81
CA GLU A 64 10.56 11.00 3.99
C GLU A 64 10.21 11.61 2.64
N ARG A 65 10.54 10.88 1.57
CA ARG A 65 10.17 11.21 0.20
C ARG A 65 9.41 10.03 -0.40
N ALA A 66 8.34 10.30 -1.15
CA ALA A 66 7.62 9.23 -1.83
C ALA A 66 7.15 9.65 -3.23
N TRP A 67 7.10 8.66 -4.11
CA TRP A 67 6.65 8.74 -5.49
C TRP A 67 5.55 7.73 -5.73
N ARG A 68 4.54 8.15 -6.45
CA ARG A 68 3.45 7.27 -6.87
C ARG A 68 3.73 6.76 -8.28
N LEU A 69 3.70 5.45 -8.45
CA LEU A 69 3.90 4.75 -9.71
C LEU A 69 2.63 3.94 -9.99
N GLU A 70 1.58 4.61 -10.46
CA GLU A 70 0.21 4.06 -10.58
C GLU A 70 -0.31 3.49 -9.27
N SER A 71 -0.45 2.16 -9.18
CA SER A 71 -0.87 1.43 -7.99
C SER A 71 0.27 1.14 -7.01
N LEU A 72 1.51 1.45 -7.36
CA LEU A 72 2.68 1.26 -6.51
C LEU A 72 3.08 2.59 -5.86
N VAL A 73 3.69 2.51 -4.68
CA VAL A 73 4.32 3.67 -4.03
C VAL A 73 5.74 3.29 -3.65
N LEU A 74 6.72 4.06 -4.11
CA LEU A 74 8.10 3.97 -3.63
C LEU A 74 8.34 5.10 -2.64
N ALA A 75 8.78 4.75 -1.42
CA ALA A 75 9.13 5.70 -0.38
C ALA A 75 10.59 5.52 0.05
N PHE A 76 11.25 6.61 0.34
CA PHE A 76 12.58 6.61 0.93
C PHE A 76 12.56 7.43 2.22
N ILE A 77 12.90 6.78 3.33
CA ILE A 77 13.01 7.40 4.64
C ILE A 77 14.49 7.46 5.00
N GLU A 78 14.98 8.65 5.28
CA GLU A 78 16.34 8.90 5.73
C GLU A 78 16.34 9.28 7.21
N TYR A 79 17.34 8.82 7.96
CA TYR A 79 17.57 9.14 9.36
C TYR A 79 18.94 9.78 9.53
N PRO A 80 19.10 11.06 9.15
CA PRO A 80 20.41 11.70 9.19
C PRO A 80 20.95 11.81 10.61
N GLY A 81 22.18 11.38 10.80
CA GLY A 81 23.00 11.69 11.94
C GLY A 81 23.37 10.53 12.85
N MET A 82 22.49 9.69 13.31
CA MET A 82 22.82 8.59 14.24
C MET A 82 21.80 7.46 14.10
N GLY A 83 22.26 6.22 14.10
CA GLY A 83 21.43 5.04 14.06
C GLY A 83 20.42 4.96 15.21
N TYR A 84 19.29 5.59 15.05
CA TYR A 84 18.22 5.51 16.03
C TYR A 84 17.65 4.09 16.04
N ARG A 85 17.74 3.40 17.19
CA ARG A 85 17.14 2.09 17.34
C ARG A 85 15.64 2.24 17.45
N ARG A 86 14.93 1.80 16.42
CA ARG A 86 13.47 1.91 16.27
C ARG A 86 12.84 0.54 16.32
N ARG A 87 11.63 0.48 16.89
CA ARG A 87 10.75 -0.68 16.84
C ARG A 87 9.50 -0.30 16.08
N TRP A 88 9.16 -1.09 15.09
CA TRP A 88 7.95 -0.98 14.30
C TRP A 88 7.03 -2.14 14.65
N ARG A 89 5.80 -1.85 15.02
CA ARG A 89 4.78 -2.85 15.25
C ARG A 89 3.57 -2.62 14.37
N SER A 90 3.05 -3.70 13.79
CA SER A 90 1.75 -3.64 13.13
C SER A 90 0.67 -3.17 14.11
N ARG A 91 -0.27 -2.40 13.63
CA ARG A 91 -1.43 -2.01 14.41
C ARG A 91 -2.35 -3.21 14.65
N ARG A 92 -3.06 -3.21 15.77
CA ARG A 92 -4.09 -4.22 16.06
C ARG A 92 -5.21 -4.26 15.02
N SER A 93 -5.51 -3.10 14.42
CA SER A 93 -6.48 -2.94 13.34
C SER A 93 -5.81 -2.15 12.22
N PRO A 94 -5.09 -2.82 11.30
CA PRO A 94 -4.38 -2.15 10.24
C PRO A 94 -5.38 -1.48 9.26
N VAL A 95 -5.08 -0.23 8.90
CA VAL A 95 -5.88 0.53 7.93
C VAL A 95 -5.57 0.08 6.51
N PHE A 96 -4.32 -0.34 6.28
CA PHE A 96 -3.83 -0.81 5.00
C PHE A 96 -3.45 -2.29 5.09
N ASP A 97 -3.71 -3.01 4.02
CA ASP A 97 -3.34 -4.41 3.86
C ASP A 97 -2.37 -4.62 2.69
N HIS A 98 -1.66 -3.56 2.31
CA HIS A 98 -0.65 -3.58 1.26
C HIS A 98 0.52 -4.50 1.63
N TRP A 99 1.21 -4.97 0.60
CA TRP A 99 2.53 -5.53 0.76
C TRP A 99 3.55 -4.40 0.86
N ALA A 100 4.47 -4.51 1.80
CA ALA A 100 5.63 -3.64 1.93
C ALA A 100 6.91 -4.44 1.73
N LEU A 101 7.68 -4.02 0.76
CA LEU A 101 9.00 -4.54 0.43
C LEU A 101 9.99 -3.47 0.85
N SER A 102 10.81 -3.75 1.86
CA SER A 102 11.74 -2.77 2.42
C SER A 102 13.18 -3.22 2.37
N VAL A 103 14.05 -2.30 2.00
CA VAL A 103 15.49 -2.49 1.91
C VAL A 103 16.15 -1.47 2.82
N PRO A 104 16.66 -1.87 4.01
CA PRO A 104 17.37 -0.97 4.90
C PRO A 104 18.73 -0.59 4.31
N GLN A 105 19.17 0.63 4.59
CA GLN A 105 20.47 1.16 4.20
C GLN A 105 21.27 1.56 5.42
N THR A 106 22.55 1.24 5.45
CA THR A 106 23.48 1.65 6.50
C THR A 106 24.67 2.37 5.87
N ILE A 107 24.98 3.55 6.37
CA ILE A 107 26.16 4.33 5.96
C ILE A 107 27.34 3.91 6.83
N PRO A 108 28.46 3.42 6.25
CA PRO A 108 29.64 3.07 7.04
C PRO A 108 30.18 4.25 7.83
N ALA A 109 30.59 4.03 9.08
CA ALA A 109 31.09 5.09 9.99
C ALA A 109 32.32 5.86 9.44
N GLY A 110 33.07 5.28 8.49
CA GLY A 110 34.20 5.92 7.81
C GLY A 110 33.83 6.71 6.56
N GLY A 111 32.56 6.90 6.26
CA GLY A 111 32.08 7.39 4.97
C GLY A 111 32.27 6.33 3.87
N GLY A 112 31.48 6.41 2.84
CA GLY A 112 31.51 5.46 1.74
C GLY A 112 30.10 5.20 1.22
N PRO A 113 29.95 4.37 0.16
CA PRO A 113 28.64 4.09 -0.36
C PRO A 113 27.78 3.35 0.69
N PRO A 114 26.47 3.64 0.75
CA PRO A 114 25.55 2.93 1.64
C PRO A 114 25.62 1.41 1.40
N ARG A 115 25.58 0.65 2.49
CA ARG A 115 25.43 -0.82 2.43
C ARG A 115 23.96 -1.16 2.49
N MET A 116 23.54 -2.02 1.59
CA MET A 116 22.18 -2.54 1.58
C MET A 116 22.06 -3.68 2.58
N GLY A 117 21.02 -3.63 3.41
CA GLY A 117 20.62 -4.75 4.25
C GLY A 117 19.80 -5.78 3.47
N GLN A 118 19.36 -6.80 4.19
CA GLN A 118 18.51 -7.83 3.58
C GLN A 118 17.13 -7.27 3.26
N LEU A 119 16.61 -7.66 2.09
CA LEU A 119 15.25 -7.38 1.70
C LEU A 119 14.29 -7.95 2.75
N ARG A 120 13.37 -7.13 3.21
CA ARG A 120 12.28 -7.52 4.08
C ARG A 120 10.98 -7.42 3.32
N TRP A 121 10.16 -8.43 3.45
CA TRP A 121 8.85 -8.49 2.82
C TRP A 121 7.78 -8.73 3.88
N GLN A 122 6.79 -7.88 3.95
CA GLN A 122 5.75 -7.98 4.96
C GLN A 122 4.39 -7.51 4.45
N CYS A 123 3.33 -8.10 4.97
CA CYS A 123 1.98 -7.63 4.75
C CYS A 123 1.59 -6.66 5.87
N LEU A 124 1.25 -5.42 5.53
CA LEU A 124 0.83 -4.43 6.52
C LEU A 124 -0.48 -4.80 7.21
N GLY A 125 -1.30 -5.65 6.58
CA GLY A 125 -2.53 -6.21 7.17
C GLY A 125 -2.33 -7.37 8.14
N ALA A 126 -1.10 -7.89 8.27
CA ALA A 126 -0.76 -9.00 9.16
C ALA A 126 0.03 -8.52 10.40
N PRO A 127 -0.09 -9.22 11.53
CA PRO A 127 0.74 -8.92 12.69
C PRO A 127 2.23 -9.06 12.36
N HIS A 128 3.00 -8.02 12.62
CA HIS A 128 4.46 -8.03 12.47
C HIS A 128 5.11 -7.10 13.48
N GLU A 129 6.34 -7.40 13.82
CA GLU A 129 7.22 -6.54 14.60
C GLU A 129 8.60 -6.56 13.95
N ASP A 130 9.19 -5.39 13.79
CA ASP A 130 10.53 -5.23 13.24
C ASP A 130 11.33 -4.22 14.05
N GLN A 131 12.66 -4.37 14.04
CA GLN A 131 13.60 -3.47 14.69
C GLN A 131 14.71 -3.11 13.72
N GLY A 132 15.13 -1.86 13.73
CA GLY A 132 16.20 -1.38 12.86
C GLY A 132 17.00 -0.25 13.50
N GLU A 133 18.26 -0.19 13.11
CA GLU A 133 19.20 0.91 13.41
C GLU A 133 19.75 1.52 12.12
N ASP A 134 19.02 1.32 11.02
CA ASP A 134 19.41 1.75 9.69
C ASP A 134 19.49 3.28 9.59
N ASP A 135 20.34 3.79 8.70
CA ASP A 135 20.43 5.22 8.37
C ASP A 135 19.39 5.63 7.31
N GLY A 136 18.76 4.65 6.67
CA GLY A 136 17.67 4.86 5.73
C GLY A 136 16.94 3.56 5.38
N VAL A 137 15.75 3.69 4.87
CA VAL A 137 14.92 2.58 4.38
C VAL A 137 14.27 2.96 3.06
N LEU A 138 14.53 2.18 2.04
CA LEU A 138 13.82 2.25 0.78
C LEU A 138 12.68 1.24 0.80
N ALA A 139 11.43 1.69 0.68
CA ALA A 139 10.25 0.86 0.80
C ALA A 139 9.37 0.96 -0.45
N LEU A 140 9.05 -0.18 -1.04
CA LEU A 140 8.09 -0.29 -2.14
C LEU A 140 6.79 -0.90 -1.61
N PHE A 141 5.70 -0.17 -1.73
CA PHE A 141 4.37 -0.60 -1.35
C PHE A 141 3.60 -1.07 -2.58
N LEU A 142 2.96 -2.23 -2.46
CA LEU A 142 2.20 -2.87 -3.52
C LEU A 142 0.79 -3.17 -3.02
N PRO A 143 -0.24 -3.06 -3.89
CA PRO A 143 -1.60 -3.44 -3.52
C PRO A 143 -1.68 -4.90 -3.07
N ARG A 144 -2.65 -5.21 -2.23
CA ARG A 144 -2.87 -6.56 -1.70
C ARG A 144 -3.09 -7.61 -2.78
N ASP A 145 -3.78 -7.25 -3.84
CA ASP A 145 -4.14 -8.08 -4.98
C ASP A 145 -3.01 -8.21 -6.01
N PHE A 146 -1.86 -7.61 -5.72
CA PHE A 146 -0.67 -7.69 -6.52
C PHE A 146 -0.20 -9.13 -6.65
N ALA A 147 -0.57 -10.02 -7.34
CA ALA A 147 -0.02 -11.35 -7.64
C ALA A 147 -0.09 -12.43 -6.52
N PHE A 148 -0.49 -12.13 -5.29
CA PHE A 148 -0.32 -13.11 -4.21
C PHE A 148 -1.60 -13.44 -3.46
N SER A 149 -2.00 -14.70 -3.61
CA SER A 149 -3.09 -15.33 -2.87
C SER A 149 -2.70 -15.75 -1.45
N GLN A 150 -1.44 -15.60 -1.05
CA GLN A 150 -0.98 -16.13 0.24
C GLN A 150 -0.60 -15.04 1.24
N PRO A 151 -1.04 -15.18 2.50
CA PRO A 151 -1.03 -14.10 3.46
C PRO A 151 0.24 -13.86 4.26
N PHE A 152 1.25 -14.75 4.33
CA PHE A 152 2.05 -14.68 5.54
C PHE A 152 3.57 -14.63 5.46
N THR A 153 4.22 -15.26 4.59
CA THR A 153 5.68 -15.13 4.45
C THR A 153 6.10 -15.57 3.06
N LEU A 154 6.58 -14.66 2.27
CA LEU A 154 7.25 -15.05 1.05
C LEU A 154 8.69 -15.44 1.42
N ASP A 155 9.00 -16.71 1.27
CA ASP A 155 10.36 -17.20 1.37
C ASP A 155 11.03 -16.97 0.00
N ILE A 156 11.54 -15.76 -0.20
CA ILE A 156 12.30 -15.43 -1.42
C ILE A 156 13.70 -15.98 -1.22
N ARG A 157 14.19 -16.74 -2.20
CA ARG A 157 15.59 -17.20 -2.19
C ARG A 157 16.54 -16.02 -2.01
N PRO A 158 17.60 -16.14 -1.19
CA PRO A 158 18.52 -15.04 -0.88
C PRO A 158 19.06 -14.30 -2.12
N GLU A 159 19.35 -15.06 -3.19
CA GLU A 159 19.87 -14.49 -4.44
C GLU A 159 18.82 -13.63 -5.16
N MET A 160 17.54 -14.04 -5.10
CA MET A 160 16.45 -13.28 -5.67
C MET A 160 16.11 -12.07 -4.80
N ALA A 161 16.21 -12.20 -3.48
CA ALA A 161 16.03 -11.09 -2.56
C ALA A 161 17.08 -9.99 -2.80
N ALA A 162 18.35 -10.36 -2.98
CA ALA A 162 19.42 -9.43 -3.34
C ALA A 162 19.14 -8.76 -4.69
N PHE A 163 18.75 -9.52 -5.71
CA PHE A 163 18.40 -8.96 -7.03
C PHE A 163 17.25 -7.97 -6.97
N VAL A 164 16.19 -8.27 -6.20
CA VAL A 164 15.06 -7.34 -6.02
C VAL A 164 15.50 -6.08 -5.26
N ALA A 165 16.35 -6.22 -4.24
CA ALA A 165 16.90 -5.06 -3.51
C ALA A 165 17.70 -4.14 -4.45
N ASP A 166 18.58 -4.72 -5.28
CA ASP A 166 19.35 -3.98 -6.28
C ASP A 166 18.45 -3.29 -7.30
N TYR A 167 17.40 -3.97 -7.75
CA TYR A 167 16.42 -3.38 -8.66
C TYR A 167 15.70 -2.17 -8.06
N VAL A 168 15.19 -2.29 -6.83
CA VAL A 168 14.47 -1.19 -6.18
C VAL A 168 15.39 0.02 -5.95
N LEU A 169 16.66 -0.23 -5.63
CA LEU A 169 17.67 0.82 -5.52
C LEU A 169 17.95 1.50 -6.86
N LEU A 170 18.16 0.71 -7.92
CA LEU A 170 18.36 1.23 -9.28
C LEU A 170 17.16 2.05 -9.74
N LEU A 171 15.96 1.57 -9.47
CA LEU A 171 14.73 2.28 -9.77
C LEU A 171 14.71 3.65 -9.10
N TYR A 172 14.97 3.71 -7.79
CA TYR A 172 15.04 4.97 -7.03
C TYR A 172 16.07 5.95 -7.61
N HIS A 173 17.27 5.47 -7.91
CA HIS A 173 18.33 6.30 -8.50
C HIS A 173 18.02 6.80 -9.91
N SER A 174 17.13 6.14 -10.63
CA SER A 174 16.71 6.57 -11.97
C SER A 174 15.69 7.71 -11.98
N PHE A 175 15.03 7.99 -10.86
CA PHE A 175 13.93 8.96 -10.79
C PHE A 175 14.28 10.40 -11.19
N PRO A 176 15.48 10.94 -10.92
CA PRO A 176 15.83 12.30 -11.37
C PRO A 176 15.73 12.48 -12.89
N ASP A 177 15.93 11.41 -13.66
CA ASP A 177 15.92 11.41 -15.12
C ASP A 177 14.58 10.92 -15.71
N ARG A 178 13.54 10.71 -14.88
CA ARG A 178 12.24 10.18 -15.32
C ARG A 178 11.17 11.28 -15.33
N THR A 179 10.15 11.02 -16.14
CA THR A 179 9.00 11.89 -16.33
C THR A 179 7.71 11.17 -15.92
N GLU A 180 6.62 11.92 -15.74
CA GLU A 180 5.29 11.35 -15.49
C GLU A 180 4.84 10.38 -16.60
N ASN A 181 5.30 10.58 -17.84
CA ASN A 181 4.99 9.69 -18.96
C ASN A 181 5.66 8.30 -18.82
N ASP A 182 6.72 8.18 -18.02
CA ASP A 182 7.42 6.91 -17.78
C ASP A 182 6.72 6.05 -16.74
N VAL A 183 5.83 6.63 -15.93
CA VAL A 183 5.19 5.96 -14.77
C VAL A 183 4.48 4.66 -15.15
N PRO A 184 3.65 4.56 -16.21
CA PRO A 184 2.99 3.31 -16.57
C PRO A 184 3.98 2.21 -16.94
N TYR A 185 5.05 2.56 -17.65
CA TYR A 185 6.08 1.60 -18.06
C TYR A 185 6.89 1.10 -16.86
N ILE A 186 7.25 2.00 -15.94
CA ILE A 186 7.95 1.67 -14.69
C ILE A 186 7.09 0.75 -13.84
N ALA A 187 5.81 1.08 -13.65
CA ALA A 187 4.88 0.29 -12.88
C ALA A 187 4.73 -1.13 -13.45
N SER A 188 4.49 -1.23 -14.76
CA SER A 188 4.37 -2.51 -15.47
C SER A 188 5.64 -3.36 -15.39
N ALA A 189 6.81 -2.76 -15.61
CA ALA A 189 8.10 -3.45 -15.51
C ALA A 189 8.37 -3.94 -14.09
N THR A 190 8.11 -3.11 -13.08
CA THR A 190 8.27 -3.45 -11.66
C THR A 190 7.37 -4.62 -11.28
N THR A 191 6.12 -4.57 -11.69
CA THR A 191 5.13 -5.62 -11.46
C THR A 191 5.57 -6.95 -12.06
N SER A 192 5.97 -6.94 -13.32
CA SER A 192 6.39 -8.15 -14.04
C SER A 192 7.66 -8.76 -13.45
N LEU A 193 8.64 -7.92 -13.09
CA LEU A 193 9.89 -8.37 -12.46
C LEU A 193 9.62 -9.02 -11.10
N LEU A 194 8.85 -8.36 -10.24
CA LEU A 194 8.53 -8.90 -8.93
C LEU A 194 7.76 -10.21 -9.02
N ALA A 195 6.78 -10.31 -9.93
CA ALA A 195 6.05 -11.55 -10.17
C ALA A 195 6.98 -12.70 -10.57
N ALA A 196 7.92 -12.45 -11.48
CA ALA A 196 8.91 -13.45 -11.91
C ALA A 196 9.86 -13.87 -10.78
N CYS A 197 10.27 -12.94 -9.91
CA CYS A 197 11.18 -13.21 -8.79
C CYS A 197 10.52 -14.01 -7.67
N ILE A 198 9.23 -13.79 -7.45
CA ILE A 198 8.50 -14.36 -6.31
C ILE A 198 7.89 -15.72 -6.66
N SER A 199 7.44 -15.92 -7.91
CA SER A 199 6.81 -17.16 -8.37
C SER A 199 7.71 -18.40 -8.34
N PRO A 200 9.01 -18.36 -8.64
CA PRO A 200 9.87 -19.56 -8.67
C PRO A 200 10.38 -20.04 -7.31
N SER A 201 10.15 -19.37 -6.21
CA SER A 201 10.72 -19.72 -4.89
C SER A 201 9.96 -20.81 -4.14
N ARG A 202 8.98 -21.44 -4.76
CA ARG A 202 8.11 -22.42 -4.10
C ARG A 202 8.51 -23.84 -4.40
N ASP A 203 8.53 -24.67 -3.34
CA ASP A 203 8.86 -26.08 -3.36
C ASP A 203 8.16 -26.85 -4.49
N HIS A 204 8.89 -27.63 -5.24
CA HIS A 204 8.49 -28.40 -6.41
C HIS A 204 7.24 -29.30 -6.24
N PHE A 205 6.83 -29.52 -5.02
CA PHE A 205 5.69 -30.42 -4.72
C PHE A 205 4.31 -29.82 -4.99
N PHE A 206 4.17 -28.48 -5.09
CA PHE A 206 2.89 -27.81 -5.29
C PHE A 206 2.77 -27.05 -6.62
N GLU A 207 3.75 -27.13 -7.49
CA GLU A 207 3.90 -26.29 -8.69
C GLU A 207 2.69 -26.29 -9.64
N ALA A 208 1.90 -27.36 -9.68
CA ALA A 208 0.76 -27.44 -10.57
C ALA A 208 -0.55 -26.88 -10.00
N GLN A 209 -0.72 -26.85 -8.68
CA GLN A 209 -1.99 -26.41 -8.05
C GLN A 209 -1.99 -24.94 -7.65
N GLU A 210 -0.85 -24.40 -7.23
CA GLU A 210 -0.77 -23.05 -6.71
C GLU A 210 -1.00 -21.94 -7.74
N PRO A 211 -0.42 -21.97 -8.96
CA PRO A 211 -0.74 -20.99 -9.99
C PRO A 211 -2.24 -20.98 -10.37
N ILE A 212 -2.86 -22.16 -10.37
CA ILE A 212 -4.29 -22.29 -10.65
C ILE A 212 -5.12 -21.69 -9.52
N ASP A 213 -4.74 -21.92 -8.25
CA ASP A 213 -5.42 -21.34 -7.09
C ASP A 213 -5.23 -19.82 -7.02
N ALA A 214 -4.07 -19.30 -7.45
CA ALA A 214 -3.83 -17.86 -7.57
C ALA A 214 -4.74 -17.21 -8.63
N VAL A 215 -4.87 -17.82 -9.81
CA VAL A 215 -5.80 -17.34 -10.87
C VAL A 215 -7.24 -17.40 -10.38
N ILE A 216 -7.63 -18.48 -9.68
CA ILE A 216 -8.97 -18.61 -9.10
C ILE A 216 -9.22 -17.51 -8.05
N MET A 217 -8.25 -17.25 -7.18
CA MET A 217 -8.34 -16.19 -6.16
C MET A 217 -8.52 -14.81 -6.80
N ALA A 218 -7.70 -14.46 -7.79
CA ALA A 218 -7.82 -13.21 -8.52
C ALA A 218 -9.18 -13.06 -9.21
N ARG A 219 -9.66 -14.12 -9.87
CA ARG A 219 -10.97 -14.15 -10.49
C ARG A 219 -12.10 -14.06 -9.46
N ALA A 220 -11.97 -14.78 -8.33
CA ALA A 220 -12.92 -14.70 -7.23
C ALA A 220 -12.99 -13.27 -6.67
N ASN A 221 -11.86 -12.64 -6.47
CA ASN A 221 -11.78 -11.28 -5.96
C ASN A 221 -12.47 -10.29 -6.91
N LYS A 222 -12.23 -10.38 -8.21
CA LYS A 222 -12.91 -9.56 -9.23
C LYS A 222 -14.44 -9.73 -9.15
N ILE A 223 -14.94 -10.96 -9.04
CA ILE A 223 -16.39 -11.25 -8.91
C ILE A 223 -16.93 -10.68 -7.59
N ILE A 224 -16.20 -10.87 -6.47
CA ILE A 224 -16.60 -10.36 -5.16
C ILE A 224 -16.74 -8.85 -5.19
N ILE A 225 -15.70 -8.13 -5.65
CA ILE A 225 -15.70 -6.66 -5.68
C ILE A 225 -16.83 -6.11 -6.55
N ALA A 226 -17.06 -6.71 -7.73
CA ALA A 226 -18.14 -6.31 -8.64
C ALA A 226 -19.54 -6.53 -8.06
N ASN A 227 -19.70 -7.48 -7.11
CA ASN A 227 -21.00 -7.88 -6.58
C ASN A 227 -21.14 -7.65 -5.07
N LEU A 228 -20.32 -6.81 -4.45
CA LEU A 228 -20.34 -6.61 -2.99
C LEU A 228 -21.70 -6.14 -2.45
N ALA A 229 -22.42 -5.31 -3.21
CA ALA A 229 -23.76 -4.85 -2.86
C ALA A 229 -24.86 -5.93 -3.06
N ASP A 230 -24.58 -6.97 -3.85
CA ASP A 230 -25.55 -8.05 -4.05
C ASP A 230 -25.70 -8.89 -2.78
N ARG A 231 -26.92 -8.91 -2.24
CA ARG A 231 -27.26 -9.70 -1.05
C ARG A 231 -27.14 -11.22 -1.30
N ASN A 232 -27.24 -11.65 -2.56
CA ASN A 232 -27.10 -13.03 -2.98
C ASN A 232 -25.66 -13.47 -3.19
N LEU A 233 -24.69 -12.58 -2.98
CA LEU A 233 -23.27 -12.94 -3.00
C LEU A 233 -22.97 -13.87 -1.82
N THR A 234 -23.00 -15.16 -2.10
CA THR A 234 -22.74 -16.24 -1.15
C THR A 234 -21.54 -17.09 -1.62
N PRO A 235 -20.85 -17.80 -0.72
CA PRO A 235 -19.82 -18.75 -1.14
C PRO A 235 -20.31 -19.81 -2.11
N GLY A 236 -21.59 -20.21 -1.97
CA GLY A 236 -22.24 -21.18 -2.90
C GLY A 236 -22.37 -20.64 -4.32
N LYS A 237 -22.88 -19.41 -4.47
CA LYS A 237 -22.98 -18.73 -5.78
C LYS A 237 -21.61 -18.51 -6.38
N LEU A 238 -20.66 -18.00 -5.57
CA LEU A 238 -19.29 -17.75 -6.02
C LEU A 238 -18.60 -19.02 -6.53
N SER A 239 -18.78 -20.17 -5.83
CA SER A 239 -18.23 -21.44 -6.29
C SER A 239 -18.82 -21.90 -7.62
N GLN A 240 -20.12 -21.66 -7.86
CA GLN A 240 -20.78 -21.93 -9.14
C GLN A 240 -20.25 -21.04 -10.26
N ASP A 241 -20.17 -19.72 -10.00
CA ASP A 241 -19.69 -18.74 -10.97
C ASP A 241 -18.21 -18.99 -11.38
N LEU A 242 -17.42 -19.52 -10.44
CA LEU A 242 -16.01 -19.89 -10.68
C LEU A 242 -15.85 -21.31 -11.30
N GLY A 243 -16.88 -22.13 -11.29
CA GLY A 243 -16.79 -23.52 -11.73
C GLY A 243 -15.91 -24.41 -10.86
N ILE A 244 -15.84 -24.14 -9.55
CA ILE A 244 -15.01 -24.90 -8.59
C ILE A 244 -15.85 -25.47 -7.45
N SER A 245 -15.32 -26.50 -6.77
CA SER A 245 -15.97 -27.03 -5.57
C SER A 245 -15.93 -26.04 -4.40
N ARG A 246 -16.93 -26.10 -3.52
CA ARG A 246 -16.96 -25.32 -2.28
C ARG A 246 -15.72 -25.57 -1.43
N SER A 247 -15.30 -26.83 -1.28
CA SER A 247 -14.10 -27.20 -0.50
C SER A 247 -12.85 -26.51 -1.02
N ARG A 248 -12.69 -26.42 -2.36
CA ARG A 248 -11.57 -25.71 -2.97
C ARG A 248 -11.65 -24.20 -2.69
N LEU A 249 -12.84 -23.61 -2.81
CA LEU A 249 -13.07 -22.20 -2.50
C LEU A 249 -12.70 -21.88 -1.03
N TYR A 250 -13.17 -22.71 -0.09
CA TYR A 250 -12.86 -22.52 1.33
C TYR A 250 -11.36 -22.63 1.61
N ARG A 251 -10.68 -23.61 1.01
CA ARG A 251 -9.23 -23.80 1.14
C ARG A 251 -8.46 -22.58 0.63
N ILE A 252 -8.84 -22.05 -0.54
CA ILE A 252 -8.18 -20.88 -1.14
C ILE A 252 -8.31 -19.64 -0.25
N PHE A 253 -9.44 -19.48 0.45
CA PHE A 253 -9.71 -18.35 1.33
C PHE A 253 -9.39 -18.61 2.82
N GLU A 254 -8.93 -19.80 3.17
CA GLU A 254 -8.56 -20.13 4.55
C GLU A 254 -7.54 -19.17 5.16
N PRO A 255 -6.45 -18.79 4.44
CA PRO A 255 -5.48 -17.83 4.94
C PRO A 255 -6.06 -16.43 5.19
N ALA A 256 -7.15 -16.08 4.50
CA ALA A 256 -7.86 -14.80 4.68
C ALA A 256 -8.95 -14.87 5.77
N GLY A 257 -8.94 -15.92 6.61
CA GLY A 257 -9.98 -16.16 7.63
C GLY A 257 -11.27 -16.75 7.06
N GLY A 258 -11.24 -17.26 5.84
CA GLY A 258 -12.35 -17.86 5.13
C GLY A 258 -13.14 -16.89 4.27
N ILE A 259 -13.77 -17.44 3.23
CA ILE A 259 -14.48 -16.65 2.19
C ILE A 259 -15.58 -15.74 2.75
N SER A 260 -16.36 -16.21 3.72
CA SER A 260 -17.43 -15.40 4.32
C SER A 260 -16.88 -14.23 5.14
N HIS A 261 -15.76 -14.43 5.82
CA HIS A 261 -15.05 -13.37 6.52
C HIS A 261 -14.48 -12.36 5.52
N TYR A 262 -13.87 -12.84 4.45
CA TYR A 262 -13.30 -12.00 3.40
C TYR A 262 -14.36 -11.09 2.76
N ILE A 263 -15.50 -11.64 2.31
CA ILE A 263 -16.62 -10.85 1.73
C ILE A 263 -17.10 -9.79 2.75
N ARG A 264 -17.29 -10.19 4.00
CA ARG A 264 -17.73 -9.27 5.06
C ARG A 264 -16.74 -8.13 5.28
N ARG A 265 -15.46 -8.44 5.29
CA ARG A 265 -14.38 -7.45 5.44
C ARG A 265 -14.38 -6.46 4.27
N GLN A 266 -14.51 -6.93 3.03
CA GLN A 266 -14.61 -6.06 1.86
C GLN A 266 -15.83 -5.13 1.93
N ARG A 267 -16.98 -5.63 2.37
CA ARG A 267 -18.18 -4.81 2.60
C ARG A 267 -17.94 -3.73 3.67
N LEU A 268 -17.27 -4.10 4.77
CA LEU A 268 -16.91 -3.12 5.82
C LEU A 268 -15.96 -2.04 5.30
N LEU A 269 -15.00 -2.39 4.45
CA LEU A 269 -14.12 -1.42 3.81
C LEU A 269 -14.92 -0.42 2.96
N LYS A 270 -15.90 -0.87 2.17
CA LYS A 270 -16.78 0.00 1.40
C LYS A 270 -17.63 0.92 2.28
N THR A 271 -18.19 0.40 3.39
CA THR A 271 -18.91 1.26 4.34
C THR A 271 -17.99 2.28 4.98
N ARG A 272 -16.76 1.91 5.30
CA ARG A 272 -15.74 2.81 5.83
C ARG A 272 -15.45 3.96 4.87
N ASP A 273 -15.23 3.63 3.59
CA ASP A 273 -14.92 4.60 2.55
C ASP A 273 -16.09 5.58 2.34
N ALA A 274 -17.33 5.08 2.34
CA ALA A 274 -18.54 5.91 2.26
C ALA A 274 -18.70 6.83 3.47
N LEU A 275 -18.44 6.33 4.69
CA LEU A 275 -18.47 7.14 5.92
C LEU A 275 -17.38 8.22 5.94
N GLY A 276 -16.23 7.94 5.31
CA GLY A 276 -15.13 8.89 5.17
C GLY A 276 -15.39 10.02 4.17
N ASN A 277 -16.36 9.85 3.30
CA ASN A 277 -16.75 10.88 2.34
C ASN A 277 -17.65 11.94 3.01
N ILE A 278 -17.09 13.11 3.30
CA ILE A 278 -17.81 14.22 3.94
C ILE A 278 -19.02 14.68 3.11
N ALA A 279 -18.97 14.52 1.78
CA ALA A 279 -20.09 14.88 0.90
C ALA A 279 -21.25 13.87 0.97
N ASP A 280 -21.03 12.67 1.52
CA ASP A 280 -22.07 11.67 1.67
C ASP A 280 -22.88 11.86 2.97
N GLY A 281 -23.96 12.62 2.87
CA GLY A 281 -24.87 12.91 3.99
C GLY A 281 -25.87 11.79 4.32
N ARG A 282 -25.81 10.62 3.66
CA ARG A 282 -26.76 9.52 3.91
C ARG A 282 -26.68 8.98 5.35
N PRO A 283 -27.79 8.50 5.93
CA PRO A 283 -27.75 7.84 7.23
C PRO A 283 -26.76 6.65 7.27
N ILE A 284 -26.13 6.41 8.40
CA ILE A 284 -25.20 5.29 8.61
C ILE A 284 -25.89 3.94 8.30
N SER A 285 -27.17 3.82 8.70
CA SER A 285 -27.98 2.63 8.42
C SER A 285 -28.14 2.39 6.91
N SER A 286 -28.42 3.44 6.14
CA SER A 286 -28.58 3.32 4.69
C SER A 286 -27.28 2.91 4.00
N ILE A 287 -26.14 3.43 4.43
CA ILE A 287 -24.82 2.99 3.93
C ILE A 287 -24.57 1.52 4.31
N ALA A 288 -24.89 1.11 5.53
CA ALA A 288 -24.72 -0.27 5.96
C ALA A 288 -25.61 -1.23 5.16
N GLU A 289 -26.88 -0.86 4.94
CA GLU A 289 -27.83 -1.66 4.15
C GLU A 289 -27.41 -1.83 2.69
N GLU A 290 -26.89 -0.79 2.06
CA GLU A 290 -26.36 -0.84 0.70
C GLU A 290 -25.30 -1.95 0.55
N TRP A 291 -24.46 -2.09 1.55
CA TRP A 291 -23.39 -3.10 1.57
C TRP A 291 -23.79 -4.40 2.28
N GLY A 292 -25.09 -4.65 2.45
CA GLY A 292 -25.63 -5.92 2.91
C GLY A 292 -25.62 -6.15 4.42
N PHE A 293 -25.50 -5.08 5.24
CA PHE A 293 -25.65 -5.15 6.68
C PHE A 293 -27.08 -4.75 7.09
N MET A 294 -27.93 -5.75 7.33
CA MET A 294 -29.36 -5.52 7.64
C MET A 294 -29.63 -5.17 9.09
N ASP A 295 -28.76 -5.61 10.02
CA ASP A 295 -28.89 -5.31 11.45
C ASP A 295 -27.87 -4.26 11.86
N PRO A 296 -28.32 -3.03 12.22
CA PRO A 296 -27.45 -1.92 12.61
C PRO A 296 -26.60 -2.24 13.85
N SER A 297 -27.12 -3.04 14.79
CA SER A 297 -26.40 -3.40 16.00
C SER A 297 -25.24 -4.34 15.71
N THR A 298 -25.47 -5.33 14.87
CA THR A 298 -24.43 -6.28 14.41
C THR A 298 -23.41 -5.55 13.52
N TYR A 299 -23.86 -4.65 12.67
CA TYR A 299 -22.96 -3.82 11.87
C TYR A 299 -22.03 -2.99 12.74
N SER A 300 -22.57 -2.20 13.68
CA SER A 300 -21.77 -1.33 14.55
C SER A 300 -20.74 -2.10 15.37
N ARG A 301 -21.12 -3.26 15.93
CA ARG A 301 -20.20 -4.13 16.67
C ARG A 301 -19.10 -4.71 15.77
N THR A 302 -19.46 -5.15 14.57
CA THR A 302 -18.52 -5.74 13.62
C THR A 302 -17.57 -4.69 13.08
N PHE A 303 -18.07 -3.50 12.76
CA PHE A 303 -17.28 -2.37 12.33
C PHE A 303 -16.27 -1.93 13.40
N LYS A 304 -16.73 -1.77 14.66
CA LYS A 304 -15.84 -1.41 15.77
C LYS A 304 -14.78 -2.48 16.04
N ARG A 305 -15.12 -3.76 15.92
CA ARG A 305 -14.15 -4.86 16.06
C ARG A 305 -13.09 -4.84 14.95
N GLU A 306 -13.48 -4.50 13.71
CA GLU A 306 -12.58 -4.45 12.56
C GLU A 306 -11.68 -3.22 12.59
N PHE A 307 -12.23 -2.04 12.90
CA PHE A 307 -11.52 -0.76 12.76
C PHE A 307 -11.16 -0.09 14.09
N GLY A 308 -11.55 -0.65 15.23
CA GLY A 308 -11.28 -0.08 16.55
C GLY A 308 -12.18 1.09 16.95
N ILE A 309 -12.90 1.69 16.01
CA ILE A 309 -13.82 2.83 16.21
C ILE A 309 -15.22 2.48 15.73
N SER A 310 -16.23 3.18 16.25
CA SER A 310 -17.61 3.01 15.80
C SER A 310 -17.85 3.68 14.44
N PRO A 311 -18.90 3.29 13.67
CA PRO A 311 -19.29 3.97 12.44
C PRO A 311 -19.58 5.45 12.62
N LYS A 312 -20.12 5.84 13.80
CA LYS A 312 -20.40 7.23 14.14
C LYS A 312 -19.11 8.01 14.32
N GLU A 313 -18.18 7.48 15.12
CA GLU A 313 -16.84 8.07 15.30
C GLU A 313 -16.08 8.17 13.97
N ALA A 314 -16.19 7.14 13.09
CA ALA A 314 -15.60 7.17 11.77
C ALA A 314 -16.15 8.30 10.91
N ARG A 315 -17.44 8.58 10.97
CA ARG A 315 -18.08 9.70 10.25
C ARG A 315 -17.71 11.04 10.86
N GLU A 316 -17.79 11.19 12.20
CA GLU A 316 -17.47 12.43 12.90
C GLU A 316 -16.00 12.82 12.73
N ALA A 317 -15.11 11.84 12.76
CA ALA A 317 -13.72 12.06 12.43
C ALA A 317 -13.53 12.48 10.96
N GLY A 318 -14.56 12.33 10.09
CA GLY A 318 -14.45 12.52 8.64
C GLY A 318 -13.29 11.76 8.06
N TRP A 319 -12.94 10.59 8.66
CA TRP A 319 -11.65 9.96 8.49
C TRP A 319 -10.51 10.97 8.64
N LEU A 320 -10.59 11.81 9.64
CA LEU A 320 -9.51 12.72 9.98
C LEU A 320 -8.17 11.99 10.13
N GLY A 321 -8.20 10.71 10.45
CA GLY A 321 -7.04 9.82 10.33
C GLY A 321 -6.52 9.63 8.90
N LEU A 322 -7.31 9.94 7.86
CA LEU A 322 -6.90 9.91 6.45
C LEU A 322 -6.75 11.33 5.86
N LYS A 323 -7.35 12.32 6.48
CA LYS A 323 -7.30 13.71 6.02
C LYS A 323 -6.28 14.56 6.77
N HIS A 324 -5.97 14.22 8.01
CA HIS A 324 -5.01 14.98 8.80
C HIS A 324 -4.31 14.11 9.85
N PRO A 325 -3.04 13.81 9.69
CA PRO A 325 -2.18 13.89 10.83
C PRO A 325 -2.21 15.37 11.24
N PRO A 326 -2.70 15.72 12.44
CA PRO A 326 -2.96 17.13 12.78
C PRO A 326 -1.73 18.03 12.74
N LEU A 327 -0.53 17.46 12.69
CA LEU A 327 0.74 18.18 12.64
C LEU A 327 1.41 18.15 11.25
N ALA A 328 1.33 17.04 10.50
CA ALA A 328 2.03 16.89 9.22
C ALA A 328 1.45 17.77 8.10
N GLU A 329 0.12 18.00 8.07
CA GLU A 329 -0.48 18.87 7.06
C GLU A 329 -0.24 20.36 7.30
N ARG A 330 -0.04 20.79 8.54
CA ARG A 330 0.29 22.21 8.83
C ARG A 330 1.70 22.59 8.43
N SER A 331 2.61 21.62 8.31
CA SER A 331 4.01 21.81 7.96
C SER A 331 4.28 21.76 6.45
N ASN A 332 3.33 21.32 5.62
CA ASN A 332 3.70 20.84 4.30
C ASN A 332 2.93 21.53 3.16
N ASN A 333 3.11 22.77 2.90
CA ASN A 333 2.82 23.49 1.63
C ASN A 333 2.00 22.71 0.56
N GLY A 334 0.96 21.97 0.95
CA GLY A 334 0.09 21.20 0.06
C GLY A 334 0.67 19.85 -0.43
N LYS A 335 1.78 19.35 0.13
CA LYS A 335 2.32 18.02 -0.20
C LYS A 335 1.56 16.92 0.56
N LEU A 336 1.35 15.78 -0.10
CA LEU A 336 0.65 14.62 0.47
C LEU A 336 1.56 13.88 1.47
N SER A 337 0.97 13.18 2.44
CA SER A 337 1.70 12.23 3.30
C SER A 337 1.68 10.82 2.66
N LEU A 338 2.61 9.95 3.07
CA LEU A 338 2.61 8.54 2.66
C LEU A 338 1.28 7.85 2.99
N ASN A 339 0.72 8.13 4.16
CA ASN A 339 -0.60 7.65 4.57
C ASN A 339 -1.70 8.02 3.55
N SER A 340 -1.70 9.27 3.08
CA SER A 340 -2.65 9.76 2.08
C SER A 340 -2.44 9.11 0.72
N LEU A 341 -1.18 8.84 0.34
CA LEU A 341 -0.85 8.15 -0.90
C LEU A 341 -1.32 6.71 -0.90
N LEU A 342 -1.04 5.97 0.17
CA LEU A 342 -1.46 4.57 0.28
C LEU A 342 -2.99 4.45 0.32
N ALA A 343 -3.67 5.39 0.98
CA ALA A 343 -5.13 5.46 0.97
C ALA A 343 -5.70 5.70 -0.44
N ASN A 344 -5.13 6.65 -1.18
CA ASN A 344 -5.55 6.95 -2.54
C ASN A 344 -5.25 5.79 -3.51
N ASN A 345 -4.15 5.07 -3.34
CA ASN A 345 -3.85 3.88 -4.12
C ASN A 345 -4.84 2.74 -3.85
N CYS A 346 -5.31 2.60 -2.62
CA CYS A 346 -6.37 1.65 -2.29
C CYS A 346 -7.67 1.96 -3.06
N LEU A 347 -7.97 3.23 -3.31
CA LEU A 347 -9.14 3.67 -4.09
C LEU A 347 -8.95 3.47 -5.61
N LEU A 348 -7.73 3.69 -6.12
CA LEU A 348 -7.43 3.57 -7.56
C LEU A 348 -7.33 2.12 -8.03
N SER A 349 -6.81 1.21 -7.23
CA SER A 349 -6.81 -0.23 -7.55
C SER A 349 -8.24 -0.76 -7.71
N HIS A 350 -9.22 -0.12 -7.05
CA HIS A 350 -10.64 -0.43 -7.21
C HIS A 350 -11.26 0.18 -8.47
N GLN A 351 -10.74 1.28 -9.01
CA GLN A 351 -11.26 1.92 -10.24
C GLN A 351 -10.74 1.25 -11.52
N LEU A 352 -9.49 0.79 -11.53
CA LEU A 352 -8.90 0.08 -12.68
C LEU A 352 -9.46 -1.35 -12.83
N SER A 353 -10.07 -1.90 -11.80
CA SER A 353 -10.82 -3.17 -11.87
C SER A 353 -12.23 -2.99 -12.43
N SER A 354 -12.64 -1.77 -12.78
CA SER A 354 -14.00 -1.42 -13.25
C SER A 354 -14.05 -1.03 -14.73
N THR A 355 -12.92 -1.08 -15.44
CA THR A 355 -12.78 -0.97 -16.90
C THR A 355 -12.26 -2.26 -17.49
#